data_cd4fc2b52977106296ed2bf26240af62
#
_entry.id   cd4fc2b52977106296ed2bf26240af62
#
_cell.length_a   1.000
_cell.length_b   1.000
_cell.length_c   1.000
_cell.angle_alpha   90.00
_cell.angle_beta   90.00
_cell.angle_gamma   90.00
#
_symmetry.space_group_name_H-M   'P 1'
#
loop_
_entity.id
_entity.type
_entity.pdbx_description
1 polymer ?
#
loop_
_entity_poly.entity_id
_entity_poly.type
_entity_poly.pdbx_seq_one_letter_code
_entity_poly.pdbx_strand_id
1 'polypeptide(L)'
;MKIKIKLKYPFQFEGREISELEFRRLKTGEVRRATHKGDEMQTAITVAAISSELPVEAIEEIDAADFHEISEALGEAGFFSHTT
;
A
#
# COMPACT_ATOMS: atom_id res chain seq x y z
N MET A 1 -3.12 -11.26 10.57
CA MET A 1 -4.29 -10.44 10.30
C MET A 1 -4.10 -9.66 9.01
N LYS A 2 -5.09 -9.69 8.14
CA LYS A 2 -5.00 -9.02 6.85
C LYS A 2 -6.21 -8.12 6.64
N ILE A 3 -6.01 -7.09 5.83
CA ILE A 3 -7.08 -6.16 5.48
C ILE A 3 -7.33 -6.26 3.99
N LYS A 4 -8.61 -6.46 3.61
CA LYS A 4 -9.02 -6.43 2.22
C LYS A 4 -9.64 -5.09 1.91
N ILE A 5 -9.21 -4.49 0.80
CA ILE A 5 -9.75 -3.21 0.38
C ILE A 5 -10.22 -3.33 -1.05
N LYS A 6 -11.49 -3.00 -1.28
CA LYS A 6 -12.06 -2.99 -2.61
C LYS A 6 -11.77 -1.67 -3.28
N LEU A 7 -11.34 -1.74 -4.53
CA LEU A 7 -11.03 -0.55 -5.30
C LEU A 7 -12.29 -0.04 -6.00
N LYS A 8 -12.51 1.26 -5.95
CA LYS A 8 -13.58 1.86 -6.73
C LYS A 8 -13.23 1.91 -8.21
N TYR A 9 -11.94 1.96 -8.50
CA TYR A 9 -11.43 2.06 -9.87
C TYR A 9 -10.46 0.93 -10.14
N PRO A 10 -10.96 -0.27 -10.48
CA PRO A 10 -10.09 -1.41 -10.79
C PRO A 10 -9.12 -1.08 -11.91
N PHE A 11 -7.97 -1.72 -11.90
CA PHE A 11 -6.96 -1.47 -12.92
C PHE A 11 -6.43 -2.79 -13.46
N GLN A 12 -5.76 -2.71 -14.61
CA GLN A 12 -5.15 -3.88 -15.23
C GLN A 12 -3.66 -3.90 -14.92
N PHE A 13 -3.16 -5.08 -14.55
CA PHE A 13 -1.75 -5.24 -14.33
C PHE A 13 -1.34 -6.62 -14.80
N GLU A 14 -0.42 -6.68 -15.75
CA GLU A 14 0.09 -7.93 -16.32
C GLU A 14 -1.04 -8.84 -16.79
N GLY A 15 -1.99 -8.24 -17.50
CA GLY A 15 -3.08 -9.01 -18.12
C GLY A 15 -4.19 -9.42 -17.18
N ARG A 16 -4.16 -8.99 -15.93
CA ARG A 16 -5.21 -9.32 -14.97
C ARG A 16 -5.86 -8.07 -14.43
N GLU A 17 -7.16 -8.13 -14.22
CA GLU A 17 -7.87 -7.04 -13.58
C GLU A 17 -7.74 -7.15 -12.07
N ILE A 18 -7.31 -6.06 -11.46
CA ILE A 18 -7.19 -6.00 -10.01
C ILE A 18 -8.25 -5.07 -9.48
N SER A 19 -9.23 -5.64 -8.74
CA SER A 19 -10.33 -4.89 -8.17
C SER A 19 -10.33 -4.90 -6.66
N GLU A 20 -9.44 -5.68 -6.07
CA GLU A 20 -9.37 -5.83 -4.62
C GLU A 20 -7.93 -6.13 -4.25
N LEU A 21 -7.48 -5.55 -3.14
CA LEU A 21 -6.14 -5.80 -2.65
C LEU A 21 -6.20 -6.28 -1.21
N GLU A 22 -5.25 -7.12 -0.83
CA GLU A 22 -5.16 -7.63 0.51
C GLU A 22 -3.81 -7.23 1.09
N PHE A 23 -3.83 -6.63 2.27
CA PHE A 23 -2.63 -6.08 2.89
C PHE A 23 -2.35 -6.83 4.19
N ARG A 24 -1.08 -7.13 4.43
CA ARG A 24 -0.64 -7.77 5.67
C ARG A 24 0.13 -6.79 6.54
N ARG A 25 0.25 -7.11 7.81
CA ARG A 25 1.04 -6.28 8.70
C ARG A 25 2.52 -6.37 8.34
N LEU A 26 3.24 -5.31 8.61
CA LEU A 26 4.66 -5.24 8.35
C LEU A 26 5.44 -5.40 9.65
N LYS A 27 6.62 -5.97 9.52
CA LYS A 27 7.57 -6.02 10.62
C LYS A 27 8.39 -4.74 10.63
N THR A 28 8.97 -4.44 11.77
CA THR A 28 9.77 -3.22 11.94
C THR A 28 10.85 -3.09 10.86
N GLY A 29 11.54 -4.18 10.56
CA GLY A 29 12.58 -4.13 9.54
C GLY A 29 12.04 -3.79 8.17
N GLU A 30 10.82 -4.26 7.87
CA GLU A 30 10.21 -3.94 6.59
C GLU A 30 9.84 -2.47 6.51
N VAL A 31 9.30 -1.91 7.59
CA VAL A 31 8.99 -0.49 7.64
C VAL A 31 10.24 0.35 7.45
N ARG A 32 11.32 -0.06 8.12
CA ARG A 32 12.57 0.67 8.00
C ARG A 32 13.09 0.68 6.56
N ARG A 33 13.01 -0.47 5.88
CA ARG A 33 13.47 -0.56 4.50
C ARG A 33 12.56 0.21 3.54
N ALA A 34 11.28 0.34 3.89
CA ALA A 34 10.33 1.06 3.05
C ALA A 34 10.42 2.56 3.21
N THR A 35 10.97 3.03 4.31
CA THR A 35 10.97 4.45 4.60
C THR A 35 11.98 5.18 3.73
N HIS A 36 11.52 6.21 3.05
CA HIS A 36 12.36 7.10 2.24
C HIS A 36 12.31 8.47 2.89
N LYS A 37 13.39 8.80 3.58
CA LYS A 37 13.44 10.03 4.36
C LYS A 37 13.22 11.25 3.46
N GLY A 38 12.27 12.09 3.86
CA GLY A 38 11.96 13.28 3.09
C GLY A 38 11.02 13.05 1.92
N ASP A 39 10.57 11.80 1.71
CA ASP A 39 9.67 11.50 0.60
C ASP A 39 8.55 10.60 1.11
N GLU A 40 7.49 11.23 1.60
CA GLU A 40 6.38 10.49 2.19
C GLU A 40 5.61 9.68 1.15
N MET A 41 5.50 10.20 -0.06
CA MET A 41 4.78 9.47 -1.11
C MET A 41 5.52 8.19 -1.48
N GLN A 42 6.84 8.26 -1.63
CA GLN A 42 7.60 7.06 -1.95
C GLN A 42 7.52 6.05 -0.82
N THR A 43 7.54 6.53 0.43
CA THR A 43 7.40 5.65 1.58
C THR A 43 6.05 4.94 1.54
N ALA A 44 4.97 5.70 1.29
CA ALA A 44 3.63 5.12 1.25
C ALA A 44 3.50 4.07 0.15
N ILE A 45 4.05 4.37 -1.03
CA ILE A 45 3.99 3.44 -2.15
C ILE A 45 4.77 2.16 -1.81
N THR A 46 5.95 2.29 -1.23
CA THR A 46 6.77 1.13 -0.90
C THR A 46 6.12 0.29 0.20
N VAL A 47 5.54 0.95 1.21
CA VAL A 47 4.82 0.23 2.26
C VAL A 47 3.66 -0.57 1.67
N ALA A 48 2.88 0.06 0.78
CA ALA A 48 1.76 -0.63 0.16
C ALA A 48 2.23 -1.82 -0.69
N ALA A 49 3.35 -1.66 -1.39
CA ALA A 49 3.88 -2.73 -2.22
C ALA A 49 4.29 -3.94 -1.36
N ILE A 50 5.02 -3.70 -0.29
CA ILE A 50 5.45 -4.79 0.58
C ILE A 50 4.25 -5.44 1.26
N SER A 51 3.33 -4.63 1.76
CA SER A 51 2.17 -5.13 2.49
C SER A 51 1.24 -5.95 1.61
N SER A 52 1.08 -5.57 0.35
CA SER A 52 0.23 -6.30 -0.59
C SER A 52 0.98 -7.38 -1.33
N GLU A 53 2.31 -7.43 -1.21
CA GLU A 53 3.17 -8.37 -1.91
C GLU A 53 3.08 -8.20 -3.42
N LEU A 54 2.92 -6.95 -3.85
CA LEU A 54 2.91 -6.59 -5.25
C LEU A 54 4.09 -5.68 -5.55
N PRO A 55 4.53 -5.65 -6.81
CA PRO A 55 5.62 -4.74 -7.16
C PRO A 55 5.16 -3.28 -7.13
N VAL A 56 6.10 -2.39 -6.96
CA VAL A 56 5.82 -0.96 -6.92
C VAL A 56 5.07 -0.52 -8.17
N GLU A 57 5.42 -1.09 -9.32
CA GLU A 57 4.75 -0.75 -10.57
C GLU A 57 3.24 -0.97 -10.52
N ALA A 58 2.80 -2.02 -9.83
CA ALA A 58 1.37 -2.28 -9.68
C ALA A 58 0.72 -1.23 -8.79
N ILE A 59 1.40 -0.85 -7.71
CA ILE A 59 0.86 0.16 -6.80
C ILE A 59 0.69 1.49 -7.53
N GLU A 60 1.61 1.80 -8.43
CA GLU A 60 1.54 3.06 -9.17
C GLU A 60 0.36 3.13 -10.13
N GLU A 61 -0.25 1.98 -10.45
CA GLU A 61 -1.44 1.96 -11.31
C GLU A 61 -2.73 2.22 -10.54
N ILE A 62 -2.70 2.23 -9.23
CA ILE A 62 -3.89 2.45 -8.42
C ILE A 62 -4.36 3.90 -8.58
N ASP A 63 -5.68 4.07 -8.74
CA ASP A 63 -6.24 5.43 -8.81
C ASP A 63 -5.90 6.18 -7.52
N ALA A 64 -5.61 7.47 -7.65
CA ALA A 64 -5.17 8.27 -6.51
C ALA A 64 -6.18 8.28 -5.37
N ALA A 65 -7.48 8.29 -5.70
CA ALA A 65 -8.50 8.27 -4.66
C ALA A 65 -8.48 6.95 -3.89
N ASP A 66 -8.31 5.85 -4.62
CA ASP A 66 -8.21 4.55 -3.96
C ASP A 66 -6.95 4.46 -3.12
N PHE A 67 -5.85 4.99 -3.62
CA PHE A 67 -4.60 4.95 -2.86
C PHE A 67 -4.70 5.76 -1.58
N HIS A 68 -5.41 6.87 -1.62
CA HIS A 68 -5.62 7.68 -0.42
C HIS A 68 -6.38 6.87 0.64
N GLU A 69 -7.43 6.18 0.24
CA GLU A 69 -8.20 5.37 1.17
C GLU A 69 -7.38 4.21 1.72
N ILE A 70 -6.55 3.61 0.88
CA ILE A 70 -5.66 2.54 1.32
C ILE A 70 -4.71 3.07 2.39
N SER A 71 -4.11 4.22 2.16
CA SER A 71 -3.16 4.80 3.09
C SER A 71 -3.80 5.08 4.44
N GLU A 72 -5.02 5.62 4.42
CA GLU A 72 -5.73 5.88 5.66
C GLU A 72 -6.08 4.60 6.41
N ALA A 73 -6.56 3.60 5.68
CA ALA A 73 -6.94 2.34 6.31
C ALA A 73 -5.74 1.65 6.95
N LEU A 74 -4.60 1.66 6.26
CA LEU A 74 -3.40 1.02 6.80
C LEU A 74 -2.88 1.78 8.01
N GLY A 75 -2.96 3.09 7.99
CA GLY A 75 -2.55 3.89 9.12
C GLY A 75 -3.41 3.65 10.34
N GLU A 76 -4.73 3.60 10.16
CA GLU A 76 -5.66 3.39 11.26
C GLU A 76 -5.51 1.99 11.85
N ALA A 77 -5.20 1.01 11.03
CA ALA A 77 -5.03 -0.35 11.50
C ALA A 77 -3.68 -0.58 12.16
N GLY A 78 -2.81 0.41 12.13
CA GLY A 78 -1.49 0.27 12.73
C GLY A 78 -0.56 -0.60 11.91
N PHE A 79 -0.84 -0.78 10.63
CA PHE A 79 0.02 -1.60 9.78
C PHE A 79 1.37 -0.97 9.57
N PHE A 80 1.42 0.35 9.58
CA PHE A 80 2.68 1.06 9.70
C PHE A 80 2.40 2.31 10.52
N SER A 81 3.39 2.73 11.23
CA SER A 81 3.23 3.86 12.11
C SER A 81 4.06 5.01 11.61
N HIS A 82 3.38 6.14 11.46
CA HIS A 82 4.10 7.36 11.33
C HIS A 82 4.29 7.86 12.71
N THR A 83 5.37 7.54 13.30
CA THR A 83 5.60 8.26 14.50
C THR A 83 6.16 9.56 14.16
N THR A 84 5.48 10.48 14.53
CA THR A 84 6.08 11.79 14.53
C THR A 84 6.95 11.93 15.73
#